data_8060b48a920f4d3fb7e3e7262a461d49
#
_entry.id   8060b48a920f4d3fb7e3e7262a461d49
#
_cell.length_a   1.000
_cell.length_b   1.000
_cell.length_c   1.000
_cell.angle_alpha   90.00
_cell.angle_beta   90.00
_cell.angle_gamma   90.00
#
_symmetry.space_group_name_H-M   'P 1'
#
loop_
_entity.id
_entity.type
_entity.pdbx_description
1 polymer ?
#
loop_
_entity_poly.entity_id
_entity_poly.type
_entity_poly.pdbx_seq_one_letter_code
_entity_poly.pdbx_strand_id
1 'polypeptide(L)'
;MWLSAKLLAAERIAVAGFMFLLTGLILLNVVTRYSGVSLYWVDESAIYSIVFLSFIGASAMTRLRLDFAVTMLTERFSARGVRIAKVTATAIVLLFGLTLLWLCVLWLDPVGMARAGFDARALAASTFNFIYTERTQTLNWPVWALYLIMPVFALSMTIHSAANLLEDLELVQRVNQTAFLGSSMQGVN
;
A
#
# COMPACT_ATOMS: atom_id res chain seq x y z
N MET A 1 -8.92 -7.53 14.75
CA MET A 1 -7.90 -8.61 14.64
C MET A 1 -8.13 -9.52 13.44
N TRP A 2 -9.26 -10.20 13.32
CA TRP A 2 -9.56 -11.10 12.20
C TRP A 2 -9.49 -10.42 10.81
N LEU A 3 -10.05 -9.21 10.68
CA LEU A 3 -10.00 -8.44 9.42
C LEU A 3 -8.57 -8.14 9.01
N SER A 4 -7.74 -7.61 9.92
CA SER A 4 -6.34 -7.29 9.66
C SER A 4 -5.52 -8.54 9.29
N ALA A 5 -5.80 -9.71 9.89
CA ALA A 5 -5.11 -10.95 9.56
C ALA A 5 -5.47 -11.46 8.15
N LYS A 6 -6.75 -11.39 7.77
CA LYS A 6 -7.19 -11.76 6.41
C LYS A 6 -6.64 -10.81 5.35
N LEU A 7 -6.63 -9.52 5.66
CA LEU A 7 -6.08 -8.50 4.78
C LEU A 7 -4.58 -8.74 4.55
N LEU A 8 -3.81 -9.00 5.61
CA LEU A 8 -2.40 -9.35 5.50
C LEU A 8 -2.15 -10.61 4.65
N ALA A 9 -3.02 -11.63 4.80
CA ALA A 9 -2.92 -12.83 3.97
C ALA A 9 -3.16 -12.53 2.48
N ALA A 10 -4.14 -11.68 2.17
CA ALA A 10 -4.41 -11.23 0.80
C ALA A 10 -3.25 -10.40 0.24
N GLU A 11 -2.72 -9.46 1.03
CA GLU A 11 -1.56 -8.64 0.66
C GLU A 11 -0.33 -9.49 0.36
N ARG A 12 -0.07 -10.53 1.15
CA ARG A 12 1.04 -11.47 0.92
C ARG A 12 0.92 -12.18 -0.43
N ILE A 13 -0.27 -12.64 -0.78
CA ILE A 13 -0.52 -13.27 -2.09
C ILE A 13 -0.34 -12.23 -3.21
N ALA A 14 -0.85 -11.02 -3.03
CA ALA A 14 -0.71 -9.94 -4.01
C ALA A 14 0.76 -9.55 -4.22
N VAL A 15 1.54 -9.39 -3.14
CA VAL A 15 2.98 -9.11 -3.21
C VAL A 15 3.70 -10.21 -4.00
N ALA A 16 3.46 -11.49 -3.67
CA ALA A 16 4.06 -12.59 -4.42
C ALA A 16 3.65 -12.57 -5.90
N GLY A 17 2.38 -12.35 -6.21
CA GLY A 17 1.86 -12.23 -7.57
C GLY A 17 2.52 -11.09 -8.35
N PHE A 18 2.60 -9.89 -7.76
CA PHE A 18 3.27 -8.75 -8.41
C PHE A 18 4.78 -8.95 -8.57
N MET A 19 5.45 -9.64 -7.64
CA MET A 19 6.87 -10.02 -7.79
C MET A 19 7.07 -10.94 -9.01
N PHE A 20 6.23 -11.97 -9.16
CA PHE A 20 6.29 -12.86 -10.33
C PHE A 20 5.97 -12.11 -11.61
N LEU A 21 4.92 -11.28 -11.62
CA LEU A 21 4.54 -10.47 -12.77
C LEU A 21 5.68 -9.54 -13.18
N LEU A 22 6.25 -8.80 -12.24
CA LEU A 22 7.35 -7.87 -12.48
C LEU A 22 8.58 -8.59 -13.05
N THR A 23 8.94 -9.72 -12.45
CA THR A 23 10.05 -10.54 -12.96
C THR A 23 9.80 -11.00 -14.40
N GLY A 24 8.59 -11.47 -14.71
CA GLY A 24 8.21 -11.87 -16.06
C GLY A 24 8.25 -10.70 -17.04
N LEU A 25 7.75 -9.52 -16.66
CA LEU A 25 7.79 -8.31 -17.51
C LEU A 25 9.23 -7.86 -17.77
N ILE A 26 10.10 -7.89 -16.76
CA ILE A 26 11.51 -7.52 -16.94
C ILE A 26 12.21 -8.50 -17.88
N LEU A 27 12.03 -9.80 -17.70
CA LEU A 27 12.60 -10.82 -18.59
C LEU A 27 12.08 -10.66 -20.03
N LEU A 28 10.78 -10.45 -20.19
CA LEU A 28 10.18 -10.18 -21.50
C LEU A 28 10.78 -8.94 -22.14
N ASN A 29 10.92 -7.85 -21.39
CA ASN A 29 11.52 -6.61 -21.88
C ASN A 29 12.98 -6.84 -22.37
N VAL A 30 13.78 -7.56 -21.58
CA VAL A 30 15.16 -7.89 -21.97
C VAL A 30 15.16 -8.69 -23.27
N VAL A 31 14.40 -9.77 -23.37
CA VAL A 31 14.37 -10.63 -24.55
C VAL A 31 13.93 -9.86 -25.80
N THR A 32 12.85 -9.08 -25.69
CA THR A 32 12.31 -8.33 -26.85
C THR A 32 13.25 -7.23 -27.31
N ARG A 33 13.93 -6.52 -26.40
CA ARG A 33 14.93 -5.50 -26.75
C ARG A 33 16.15 -6.11 -27.46
N TYR A 34 16.66 -7.25 -26.97
CA TYR A 34 17.77 -7.95 -27.62
C TYR A 34 17.36 -8.54 -28.98
N SER A 35 16.09 -8.86 -29.17
CA SER A 35 15.56 -9.33 -30.47
C SER A 35 15.26 -8.18 -31.44
N GLY A 36 15.53 -6.93 -31.07
CA GLY A 36 15.29 -5.75 -31.91
C GLY A 36 13.83 -5.29 -31.96
N VAL A 37 12.95 -5.84 -31.12
CA VAL A 37 11.52 -5.47 -31.02
C VAL A 37 11.24 -4.90 -29.64
N SER A 38 11.09 -3.56 -29.53
CA SER A 38 10.74 -2.90 -28.27
C SER A 38 9.24 -2.89 -28.04
N LEU A 39 8.79 -3.45 -26.90
CA LEU A 39 7.39 -3.46 -26.49
C LEU A 39 7.17 -2.41 -25.38
N TYR A 40 6.77 -1.20 -25.76
CA TYR A 40 6.61 -0.07 -24.82
C TYR A 40 5.58 -0.31 -23.72
N TRP A 41 4.52 -1.10 -23.98
CA TRP A 41 3.52 -1.46 -22.98
C TRP A 41 4.10 -2.32 -21.84
N VAL A 42 5.20 -3.04 -22.09
CA VAL A 42 5.89 -3.84 -21.05
C VAL A 42 6.56 -2.93 -20.05
N ASP A 43 7.20 -1.85 -20.50
CA ASP A 43 7.83 -0.87 -19.64
C ASP A 43 6.78 -0.19 -18.74
N GLU A 44 5.67 0.24 -19.31
CA GLU A 44 4.59 0.88 -18.57
C GLU A 44 3.94 -0.08 -17.56
N SER A 45 3.71 -1.34 -17.94
CA SER A 45 3.19 -2.38 -17.06
C SER A 45 4.14 -2.68 -15.89
N ALA A 46 5.45 -2.68 -16.12
CA ALA A 46 6.45 -2.89 -15.09
C ALA A 46 6.44 -1.74 -14.06
N ILE A 47 6.32 -0.47 -14.53
CA ILE A 47 6.23 0.70 -13.63
C ILE A 47 5.00 0.58 -12.73
N TYR A 48 3.83 0.29 -13.27
CA TYR A 48 2.63 0.12 -12.43
C TYR A 48 2.75 -1.07 -11.48
N SER A 49 3.36 -2.17 -11.92
CA SER A 49 3.60 -3.34 -11.06
C SER A 49 4.49 -3.00 -9.87
N ILE A 50 5.56 -2.20 -10.05
CA ILE A 50 6.40 -1.72 -8.95
C ILE A 50 5.62 -0.81 -8.01
N VAL A 51 4.78 0.08 -8.53
CA VAL A 51 3.94 0.96 -7.72
C VAL A 51 2.98 0.14 -6.84
N PHE A 52 2.24 -0.82 -7.44
CA PHE A 52 1.34 -1.70 -6.69
C PHE A 52 2.09 -2.52 -5.63
N LEU A 53 3.23 -3.12 -6.01
CA LEU A 53 4.07 -3.88 -5.11
C LEU A 53 4.53 -3.04 -3.91
N SER A 54 4.94 -1.78 -4.15
CA SER A 54 5.41 -0.87 -3.10
C SER A 54 4.31 -0.50 -2.12
N PHE A 55 3.12 -0.13 -2.59
CA PHE A 55 2.01 0.24 -1.72
C PHE A 55 1.48 -0.95 -0.91
N ILE A 56 1.27 -2.11 -1.55
CA ILE A 56 0.79 -3.32 -0.87
C ILE A 56 1.85 -3.82 0.12
N GLY A 57 3.13 -3.80 -0.28
CA GLY A 57 4.24 -4.18 0.59
C GLY A 57 4.37 -3.28 1.81
N ALA A 58 4.26 -1.95 1.63
CA ALA A 58 4.30 -0.99 2.75
C ALA A 58 3.15 -1.19 3.73
N SER A 59 1.93 -1.49 3.24
CA SER A 59 0.80 -1.83 4.10
C SER A 59 1.06 -3.10 4.92
N ALA A 60 1.54 -4.16 4.28
CA ALA A 60 1.90 -5.41 4.96
C ALA A 60 3.01 -5.19 6.01
N MET A 61 4.04 -4.38 5.70
CA MET A 61 5.11 -4.03 6.64
C MET A 61 4.58 -3.29 7.87
N THR A 62 3.60 -2.41 7.71
CA THR A 62 2.93 -1.73 8.84
C THR A 62 2.33 -2.75 9.80
N ARG A 63 1.67 -3.79 9.32
CA ARG A 63 1.11 -4.86 10.17
C ARG A 63 2.19 -5.70 10.83
N LEU A 64 3.25 -6.02 10.11
CA LEU A 64 4.38 -6.85 10.57
C LEU A 64 5.33 -6.09 11.51
N ARG A 65 5.13 -4.78 11.70
CA ARG A 65 5.99 -3.92 12.55
C ARG A 65 7.48 -4.00 12.17
N LEU A 66 7.76 -4.09 10.89
CA LEU A 66 9.12 -4.13 10.36
C LEU A 66 9.77 -2.73 10.24
N ASP A 67 9.29 -1.78 11.03
CA ASP A 67 9.78 -0.41 11.08
C ASP A 67 11.08 -0.34 11.89
N PHE A 68 12.21 -0.41 11.22
CA PHE A 68 13.56 -0.38 11.82
C PHE A 68 13.81 0.86 12.69
N ALA A 69 13.16 1.98 12.42
CA ALA A 69 13.38 3.22 13.14
C ALA A 69 13.02 3.15 14.64
N VAL A 70 12.00 2.36 14.99
CA VAL A 70 11.55 2.25 16.38
C VAL A 70 12.49 1.39 17.23
N THR A 71 13.10 0.35 16.67
CA THR A 71 13.99 -0.56 17.40
C THR A 71 15.29 0.11 17.83
N MET A 72 15.94 0.87 16.95
CA MET A 72 17.19 1.58 17.27
C MET A 72 17.01 2.64 18.36
N LEU A 73 15.85 3.30 18.41
CA LEU A 73 15.58 4.33 19.40
C LEU A 73 15.22 3.73 20.78
N THR A 74 14.56 2.57 20.79
CA THR A 74 14.03 1.98 22.02
C THR A 74 15.07 1.25 22.87
N GLU A 75 16.24 0.92 22.33
CA GLU A 75 17.32 0.25 23.08
C GLU A 75 17.84 1.06 24.28
N ARG A 76 17.64 2.39 24.28
CA ARG A 76 18.09 3.30 25.35
C ARG A 76 16.99 3.68 26.36
N PHE A 77 15.76 3.22 26.18
CA PHE A 77 14.63 3.63 27.00
C PHE A 77 14.31 2.60 28.10
N SER A 78 13.76 3.10 29.21
CA SER A 78 13.14 2.23 30.23
C SER A 78 11.92 1.49 29.63
N ALA A 79 11.47 0.41 30.26
CA ALA A 79 10.32 -0.38 29.79
C ALA A 79 9.04 0.49 29.57
N ARG A 80 8.81 1.49 30.42
CA ARG A 80 7.72 2.47 30.24
C ARG A 80 7.94 3.37 29.04
N GLY A 81 9.18 3.85 28.83
CA GLY A 81 9.55 4.67 27.69
C GLY A 81 9.37 3.94 26.36
N VAL A 82 9.76 2.67 26.31
CA VAL A 82 9.53 1.80 25.14
C VAL A 82 8.04 1.67 24.80
N ARG A 83 7.20 1.44 25.82
CA ARG A 83 5.75 1.34 25.62
C ARG A 83 5.15 2.63 25.08
N ILE A 84 5.48 3.77 25.70
CA ILE A 84 5.01 5.08 25.27
C ILE A 84 5.46 5.35 23.82
N ALA A 85 6.73 5.12 23.50
CA ALA A 85 7.26 5.33 22.16
C ALA A 85 6.51 4.48 21.11
N LYS A 86 6.24 3.20 21.41
CA LYS A 86 5.47 2.31 20.51
C LYS A 86 4.04 2.80 20.30
N VAL A 87 3.31 3.11 21.38
CA VAL A 87 1.94 3.62 21.28
C VAL A 87 1.90 4.92 20.50
N THR A 88 2.82 5.86 20.77
CA THR A 88 2.91 7.13 20.04
C THR A 88 3.20 6.92 18.57
N ALA A 89 4.19 6.08 18.24
CA ALA A 89 4.52 5.78 16.84
C ALA A 89 3.32 5.17 16.09
N THR A 90 2.66 4.16 16.68
CA THR A 90 1.49 3.52 16.08
C THR A 90 0.31 4.49 15.95
N ALA A 91 0.11 5.40 16.91
CA ALA A 91 -0.92 6.43 16.84
C ALA A 91 -0.64 7.45 15.70
N ILE A 92 0.63 7.84 15.50
CA ILE A 92 1.03 8.71 14.40
C ILE A 92 0.78 8.03 13.06
N VAL A 93 1.12 6.74 12.92
CA VAL A 93 0.87 5.95 11.71
C VAL A 93 -0.64 5.85 11.42
N LEU A 94 -1.46 5.64 12.46
CA LEU A 94 -2.92 5.64 12.32
C LEU A 94 -3.45 6.99 11.86
N LEU A 95 -3.00 8.08 12.48
CA LEU A 95 -3.38 9.44 12.09
C LEU A 95 -2.99 9.73 10.65
N PHE A 96 -1.78 9.35 10.25
CA PHE A 96 -1.32 9.48 8.87
C PHE A 96 -2.22 8.71 7.90
N GLY A 97 -2.56 7.44 8.21
CA GLY A 97 -3.45 6.62 7.39
C GLY A 97 -4.85 7.24 7.22
N LEU A 98 -5.44 7.75 8.31
CA LEU A 98 -6.73 8.44 8.27
C LEU A 98 -6.67 9.73 7.45
N THR A 99 -5.61 10.52 7.62
CA THR A 99 -5.40 11.76 6.84
C THR A 99 -5.23 11.45 5.36
N LEU A 100 -4.43 10.44 5.04
CA LEU A 100 -4.22 10.01 3.66
C LEU A 100 -5.52 9.51 3.02
N LEU A 101 -6.32 8.73 3.75
CA LEU A 101 -7.63 8.27 3.27
C LEU A 101 -8.56 9.45 2.99
N TRP A 102 -8.61 10.43 3.88
CA TRP A 102 -9.36 11.67 3.68
C TRP A 102 -8.91 12.42 2.44
N LEU A 103 -7.59 12.60 2.26
CA LEU A 103 -7.04 13.26 1.07
C LEU A 103 -7.34 12.49 -0.22
N CYS A 104 -7.30 11.16 -0.19
CA CYS A 104 -7.70 10.33 -1.33
C CYS A 104 -9.18 10.54 -1.72
N VAL A 105 -10.08 10.66 -0.72
CA VAL A 105 -11.50 10.94 -0.99
C VAL A 105 -11.68 12.33 -1.60
N LEU A 106 -10.98 13.35 -1.09
CA LEU A 106 -11.01 14.69 -1.66
C LEU A 106 -10.46 14.71 -3.09
N TRP A 107 -9.36 14.01 -3.34
CA TRP A 107 -8.71 13.97 -4.65
C TRP A 107 -9.53 13.24 -5.70
N LEU A 108 -10.10 12.09 -5.34
CA LEU A 108 -10.98 11.32 -6.23
C LEU A 108 -12.32 12.00 -6.46
N ASP A 109 -12.77 12.82 -5.52
CA ASP A 109 -14.06 13.54 -5.55
C ASP A 109 -15.25 12.67 -6.04
N PRO A 110 -15.54 11.53 -5.37
CA PRO A 110 -16.63 10.66 -5.80
C PRO A 110 -17.99 11.34 -5.72
N VAL A 111 -18.13 12.32 -4.83
CA VAL A 111 -19.38 13.11 -4.68
C VAL A 111 -19.55 14.08 -5.83
N GLY A 112 -18.48 14.77 -6.24
CA GLY A 112 -18.48 15.62 -7.44
C GLY A 112 -18.78 14.81 -8.69
N MET A 113 -18.18 13.62 -8.82
CA MET A 113 -18.44 12.73 -9.95
C MET A 113 -19.91 12.28 -10.01
N ALA A 114 -20.52 11.95 -8.87
CA ALA A 114 -21.93 11.61 -8.81
C ALA A 114 -22.84 12.82 -9.16
N ARG A 115 -22.49 14.03 -8.68
CA ARG A 115 -23.20 15.26 -9.02
C ARG A 115 -23.11 15.65 -10.49
N ALA A 116 -21.98 15.34 -11.12
CA ALA A 116 -21.78 15.52 -12.55
C ALA A 116 -22.48 14.43 -13.42
N GLY A 117 -23.30 13.56 -12.81
CA GLY A 117 -23.99 12.48 -13.50
C GLY A 117 -23.06 11.44 -14.10
N PHE A 118 -21.89 11.24 -13.48
CA PHE A 118 -20.80 10.37 -13.95
C PHE A 118 -20.18 10.82 -15.29
N ASP A 119 -20.35 12.10 -15.64
CA ASP A 119 -19.65 12.69 -16.78
C ASP A 119 -18.29 13.25 -16.36
N ALA A 120 -17.23 12.51 -16.72
CA ALA A 120 -15.84 12.88 -16.41
C ALA A 120 -15.42 14.23 -17.02
N ARG A 121 -15.98 14.58 -18.20
CA ARG A 121 -15.66 15.84 -18.88
C ARG A 121 -16.34 17.03 -18.18
N ALA A 122 -17.59 16.86 -17.75
CA ALA A 122 -18.30 17.88 -16.99
C ALA A 122 -17.61 18.15 -15.65
N LEU A 123 -17.15 17.09 -14.93
CA LEU A 123 -16.37 17.24 -13.71
C LEU A 123 -15.06 17.99 -13.98
N ALA A 124 -14.29 17.58 -15.00
CA ALA A 124 -13.02 18.22 -15.35
C ALA A 124 -13.19 19.70 -15.70
N ALA A 125 -14.26 20.05 -16.43
CA ALA A 125 -14.56 21.45 -16.80
C ALA A 125 -14.90 22.32 -15.60
N SER A 126 -15.56 21.77 -14.57
CA SER A 126 -16.00 22.52 -13.39
C SER A 126 -14.98 22.59 -12.25
N THR A 127 -14.16 21.55 -12.10
CA THR A 127 -13.24 21.42 -10.95
C THR A 127 -11.75 21.40 -11.32
N PHE A 128 -11.41 21.35 -12.61
CA PHE A 128 -10.06 21.10 -13.13
C PHE A 128 -9.45 19.76 -12.66
N ASN A 129 -10.30 18.82 -12.24
CA ASN A 129 -9.88 17.46 -11.88
C ASN A 129 -9.94 16.54 -13.12
N PHE A 130 -8.78 16.25 -13.71
CA PHE A 130 -8.66 15.45 -14.93
C PHE A 130 -8.46 13.96 -14.69
N ILE A 131 -8.43 13.51 -13.45
CA ILE A 131 -8.12 12.12 -13.08
C ILE A 131 -8.95 11.07 -13.83
N TYR A 132 -10.22 11.38 -14.12
CA TYR A 132 -11.14 10.47 -14.79
C TYR A 132 -11.08 10.54 -16.32
N THR A 133 -10.45 11.58 -16.87
CA THR A 133 -10.30 11.76 -18.32
C THR A 133 -8.97 11.29 -18.87
N GLU A 134 -7.96 11.16 -18.00
CA GLU A 134 -6.61 10.74 -18.36
C GLU A 134 -6.52 9.24 -18.65
N ARG A 135 -5.66 8.89 -19.59
CA ARG A 135 -5.33 7.53 -19.95
C ARG A 135 -3.83 7.29 -19.94
N THR A 136 -3.44 6.05 -19.70
CA THR A 136 -2.04 5.63 -19.76
C THR A 136 -1.53 5.68 -21.21
N GLN A 137 -0.24 5.86 -21.38
CA GLN A 137 0.36 6.21 -22.67
C GLN A 137 0.34 5.06 -23.68
N THR A 138 0.64 3.85 -23.25
CA THR A 138 0.78 2.69 -24.15
C THR A 138 -0.32 1.66 -23.94
N LEU A 139 -0.79 1.47 -22.69
CA LEU A 139 -1.88 0.54 -22.36
C LEU A 139 -3.26 1.12 -22.65
N ASN A 140 -3.38 2.44 -22.79
CA ASN A 140 -4.64 3.17 -22.94
C ASN A 140 -5.69 2.87 -21.85
N TRP A 141 -5.24 2.51 -20.65
CA TRP A 141 -6.10 2.26 -19.51
C TRP A 141 -6.49 3.56 -18.81
N PRO A 142 -7.64 3.63 -18.15
CA PRO A 142 -8.02 4.81 -17.39
C PRO A 142 -7.10 4.95 -16.16
N VAL A 143 -6.43 6.09 -16.04
CA VAL A 143 -5.44 6.36 -14.99
C VAL A 143 -6.05 6.28 -13.59
N TRP A 144 -7.31 6.72 -13.42
CA TRP A 144 -8.00 6.66 -12.13
C TRP A 144 -8.07 5.24 -11.56
N ALA A 145 -8.21 4.21 -12.42
CA ALA A 145 -8.28 2.82 -11.96
C ALA A 145 -6.95 2.35 -11.35
N LEU A 146 -5.83 2.82 -11.91
CA LEU A 146 -4.50 2.53 -11.38
C LEU A 146 -4.25 3.28 -10.07
N TYR A 147 -4.75 4.50 -9.96
CA TYR A 147 -4.61 5.32 -8.75
C TYR A 147 -5.45 4.86 -7.57
N LEU A 148 -6.43 3.96 -7.78
CA LEU A 148 -7.17 3.31 -6.68
C LEU A 148 -6.27 2.55 -5.71
N ILE A 149 -5.04 2.24 -6.09
CA ILE A 149 -4.07 1.64 -5.15
C ILE A 149 -3.82 2.53 -3.93
N MET A 150 -3.88 3.87 -4.08
CA MET A 150 -3.64 4.81 -2.99
C MET A 150 -4.72 4.76 -1.90
N PRO A 151 -6.03 4.88 -2.19
CA PRO A 151 -7.06 4.73 -1.17
C PRO A 151 -7.15 3.29 -0.62
N VAL A 152 -6.86 2.27 -1.43
CA VAL A 152 -6.76 0.89 -0.95
C VAL A 152 -5.63 0.76 0.07
N PHE A 153 -4.45 1.29 -0.23
CA PHE A 153 -3.32 1.35 0.70
C PHE A 153 -3.67 2.12 1.98
N ALA A 154 -4.25 3.32 1.86
CA ALA A 154 -4.61 4.16 3.00
C ALA A 154 -5.61 3.44 3.94
N LEU A 155 -6.61 2.77 3.36
CA LEU A 155 -7.58 1.98 4.12
C LEU A 155 -6.92 0.78 4.80
N SER A 156 -6.11 0.03 4.07
CA SER A 156 -5.41 -1.14 4.57
C SER A 156 -4.46 -0.79 5.72
N MET A 157 -3.62 0.22 5.50
CA MET A 157 -2.70 0.77 6.50
C MET A 157 -3.45 1.27 7.75
N THR A 158 -4.60 1.93 7.59
CA THR A 158 -5.45 2.37 8.71
C THR A 158 -5.96 1.19 9.51
N ILE A 159 -6.45 0.12 8.86
CA ILE A 159 -6.91 -1.10 9.53
C ILE A 159 -5.75 -1.78 10.28
N HIS A 160 -4.57 -1.86 9.68
CA HIS A 160 -3.41 -2.48 10.30
C HIS A 160 -2.88 -1.67 11.48
N SER A 161 -2.77 -0.35 11.35
CA SER A 161 -2.31 0.53 12.43
C SER A 161 -3.32 0.58 13.58
N ALA A 162 -4.63 0.58 13.31
CA ALA A 162 -5.65 0.45 14.35
C ALA A 162 -5.53 -0.88 15.12
N ALA A 163 -5.34 -2.00 14.41
CA ALA A 163 -5.11 -3.30 15.04
C ALA A 163 -3.84 -3.30 15.89
N ASN A 164 -2.74 -2.71 15.39
CA ASN A 164 -1.48 -2.59 16.12
C ASN A 164 -1.63 -1.70 17.36
N LEU A 165 -2.40 -0.61 17.28
CA LEU A 165 -2.64 0.28 18.41
C LEU A 165 -3.42 -0.42 19.54
N LEU A 166 -4.44 -1.22 19.21
CA LEU A 166 -5.18 -2.01 20.17
C LEU A 166 -4.30 -3.05 20.90
N GLU A 167 -3.34 -3.64 20.18
CA GLU A 167 -2.34 -4.54 20.75
C GLU A 167 -1.35 -3.79 21.67
N ASP A 168 -0.91 -2.59 21.30
CA ASP A 168 0.03 -1.79 22.09
C ASP A 168 -0.61 -1.22 23.38
N LEU A 169 -1.90 -0.96 23.34
CA LEU A 169 -2.70 -0.58 24.50
C LEU A 169 -3.07 -1.79 25.40
N GLU A 170 -2.66 -3.01 25.01
CA GLU A 170 -2.96 -4.27 25.72
C GLU A 170 -4.46 -4.57 25.84
N LEU A 171 -5.30 -3.95 25.00
CA LEU A 171 -6.73 -4.21 24.93
C LEU A 171 -7.05 -5.55 24.26
N VAL A 172 -6.13 -6.06 23.46
CA VAL A 172 -6.26 -7.33 22.73
C VAL A 172 -4.91 -8.06 22.75
N GLN A 173 -4.94 -9.39 22.83
CA GLN A 173 -3.73 -10.22 22.76
C GLN A 173 -3.03 -10.04 21.42
N ARG A 174 -1.71 -9.95 21.45
CA ARG A 174 -0.88 -9.89 20.24
C ARG A 174 -1.03 -11.17 19.44
N VAL A 175 -1.31 -11.03 18.17
CA VAL A 175 -1.30 -12.16 17.23
C VAL A 175 0.15 -12.52 16.93
N ASN A 176 0.53 -13.77 17.18
CA ASN A 176 1.87 -14.25 16.85
C ASN A 176 2.05 -14.28 15.34
N GLN A 177 2.86 -13.36 14.83
CA GLN A 177 3.05 -13.16 13.38
C GLN A 177 4.23 -13.96 12.82
N THR A 178 4.98 -14.67 13.65
CA THR A 178 6.13 -15.48 13.23
C THR A 178 5.74 -16.54 12.19
N ALA A 179 4.51 -17.05 12.25
CA ALA A 179 3.98 -17.95 11.22
C ALA A 179 3.86 -17.30 9.82
N PHE A 180 3.84 -15.96 9.74
CA PHE A 180 3.78 -15.23 8.48
C PHE A 180 5.17 -14.93 7.88
N LEU A 181 6.21 -14.89 8.71
CA LEU A 181 7.56 -14.56 8.27
C LEU A 181 8.33 -15.76 7.69
N GLY A 182 7.80 -16.97 7.82
CA GLY A 182 8.44 -18.20 7.38
C GLY A 182 9.66 -18.58 8.23
N SER A 183 10.12 -19.81 8.09
CA SER A 183 11.27 -20.34 8.85
C SER A 183 12.62 -19.66 8.55
N SER A 184 12.69 -18.86 7.49
CA SER A 184 13.91 -18.20 7.04
C SER A 184 14.34 -17.00 7.92
N MET A 185 13.46 -16.42 8.73
CA MET A 185 13.80 -15.34 9.67
C MET A 185 14.01 -15.81 11.12
N GLN A 186 13.83 -17.07 11.42
CA GLN A 186 14.07 -17.63 12.77
C GLN A 186 15.56 -17.79 13.13
N GLY A 187 16.46 -17.54 12.17
CA GLY A 187 17.90 -17.69 12.35
C GLY A 187 18.69 -16.41 12.64
N VAL A 188 18.01 -15.27 12.80
CA VAL A 188 18.66 -13.98 13.09
C VAL A 188 18.14 -13.46 14.43
N ASN A 189 18.54 -14.13 15.50
CA ASN A 189 18.51 -13.63 16.89
C ASN A 189 19.89 -13.83 17.50
#